data_366692bbe7aa0e920c10019732a9840b
#
_entry.id   366692bbe7aa0e920c10019732a9840b
#
_cell.length_a   1.000
_cell.length_b   1.000
_cell.length_c   1.000
_cell.angle_alpha   90.00
_cell.angle_beta   90.00
_cell.angle_gamma   90.00
#
_symmetry.space_group_name_H-M   'P 1'
#
loop_
_entity.id
_entity.type
_entity.pdbx_description
1 polymer ?
#
loop_
_entity_poly.entity_id
_entity_poly.type
_entity_poly.pdbx_seq_one_letter_code
_entity_poly.pdbx_strand_id
1 'polypeptide(L)'
;MGVARRLASILRRHRRIALDASVFIYQLEANPKYLPQTKTIFSWLELPESSAATSTITMTELLVMPYRERDAQLVDDFNGLLSTYPNLDWIPPSLEIADLAARIRALHGLKTPDALQAATAVNAQATAFITNDKVFERINAFDTLLLDRLL
;
A
#
# COMPACT_ATOMS: atom_id res chain seq x y z
N MET A 1 -14.15 10.83 -18.76
CA MET A 1 -13.20 9.73 -18.57
C MET A 1 -13.50 9.02 -17.27
N GLY A 2 -13.61 7.69 -17.28
CA GLY A 2 -13.89 6.91 -16.07
C GLY A 2 -12.76 6.96 -15.05
N VAL A 3 -13.11 6.72 -13.78
CA VAL A 3 -12.17 6.70 -12.65
C VAL A 3 -11.00 5.75 -12.92
N ALA A 4 -11.29 4.53 -13.41
CA ALA A 4 -10.27 3.53 -13.70
C ALA A 4 -9.24 4.01 -14.75
N ARG A 5 -9.68 4.69 -15.79
CA ARG A 5 -8.78 5.25 -16.82
C ARG A 5 -7.90 6.36 -16.27
N ARG A 6 -8.47 7.23 -15.44
CA ARG A 6 -7.72 8.31 -14.81
C ARG A 6 -6.66 7.76 -13.88
N LEU A 7 -7.02 6.78 -13.05
CA LEU A 7 -6.07 6.13 -12.16
C LEU A 7 -4.98 5.41 -12.94
N ALA A 8 -5.33 4.64 -13.97
CA ALA A 8 -4.35 3.96 -14.82
C ALA A 8 -3.35 4.95 -15.45
N SER A 9 -3.83 6.10 -15.87
CA SER A 9 -2.98 7.17 -16.42
C SER A 9 -2.01 7.72 -15.37
N ILE A 10 -2.49 7.92 -14.13
CA ILE A 10 -1.64 8.38 -13.03
C ILE A 10 -0.57 7.33 -12.71
N LEU A 11 -0.94 6.06 -12.60
CA LEU A 11 -0.01 4.98 -12.29
C LEU A 11 1.15 4.88 -13.30
N ARG A 12 0.86 5.10 -14.57
CA ARG A 12 1.90 5.06 -15.63
C ARG A 12 2.94 6.16 -15.51
N ARG A 13 2.64 7.25 -14.81
CA ARG A 13 3.58 8.36 -14.61
C ARG A 13 4.63 8.07 -13.54
N HIS A 14 4.39 7.04 -12.73
CA HIS A 14 5.25 6.69 -11.61
C HIS A 14 6.06 5.45 -11.92
N ARG A 15 7.35 5.51 -11.65
CA ARG A 15 8.25 4.39 -11.84
C ARG A 15 8.06 3.33 -10.76
N ARG A 16 7.77 3.77 -9.52
CA ARG A 16 7.57 2.88 -8.39
C ARG A 16 6.54 3.48 -7.45
N ILE A 17 5.62 2.65 -7.01
CA ILE A 17 4.50 3.06 -6.17
C ILE A 17 4.50 2.24 -4.88
N ALA A 18 4.26 2.90 -3.75
CA ALA A 18 4.05 2.23 -2.48
C ALA A 18 2.55 2.10 -2.20
N LEU A 19 2.19 1.01 -1.55
CA LEU A 19 0.82 0.67 -1.19
C LEU A 19 0.75 0.46 0.32
N ASP A 20 -0.29 1.00 0.97
CA ASP A 20 -0.57 0.65 2.36
C ASP A 20 -1.61 -0.47 2.47
N ALA A 21 -1.92 -0.88 3.70
CA ALA A 21 -2.83 -1.99 3.95
C ALA A 21 -4.23 -1.77 3.40
N SER A 22 -4.73 -0.52 3.37
CA SER A 22 -6.10 -0.22 2.93
C SER A 22 -6.38 -0.68 1.51
N VAL A 23 -5.40 -0.56 0.62
CA VAL A 23 -5.53 -0.98 -0.78
C VAL A 23 -5.80 -2.48 -0.87
N PHE A 24 -5.05 -3.27 -0.12
CA PHE A 24 -5.20 -4.73 -0.07
C PHE A 24 -6.52 -5.13 0.60
N ILE A 25 -6.88 -4.47 1.69
CA ILE A 25 -8.12 -4.76 2.42
C ILE A 25 -9.32 -4.57 1.48
N TYR A 26 -9.39 -3.45 0.77
CA TYR A 26 -10.50 -3.19 -0.15
C TYR A 26 -10.57 -4.21 -1.29
N GLN A 27 -9.43 -4.67 -1.78
CA GLN A 27 -9.38 -5.70 -2.82
C GLN A 27 -9.86 -7.05 -2.29
N LEU A 28 -9.33 -7.48 -1.14
CA LEU A 28 -9.63 -8.78 -0.55
C LEU A 28 -11.09 -8.88 -0.10
N GLU A 29 -11.65 -7.79 0.44
CA GLU A 29 -13.05 -7.72 0.88
C GLU A 29 -14.02 -7.42 -0.26
N ALA A 30 -13.52 -7.18 -1.46
CA ALA A 30 -14.30 -6.74 -2.62
C ALA A 30 -15.20 -5.54 -2.26
N ASN A 31 -14.62 -4.53 -1.61
CA ASN A 31 -15.34 -3.34 -1.17
C ASN A 31 -15.97 -2.63 -2.37
N PRO A 32 -17.30 -2.55 -2.48
CA PRO A 32 -17.96 -2.05 -3.69
C PRO A 32 -17.61 -0.59 -4.03
N LYS A 33 -17.27 0.20 -3.04
CA LYS A 33 -16.89 1.60 -3.24
C LYS A 33 -15.52 1.74 -3.90
N TYR A 34 -14.55 0.90 -3.53
CA TYR A 34 -13.16 1.04 -3.97
C TYR A 34 -12.71 -0.05 -4.94
N LEU A 35 -13.49 -1.08 -5.13
CA LEU A 35 -13.10 -2.23 -5.96
C LEU A 35 -12.71 -1.86 -7.40
N PRO A 36 -13.38 -0.92 -8.08
CA PRO A 36 -12.93 -0.50 -9.41
C PRO A 36 -11.51 0.03 -9.43
N GLN A 37 -11.13 0.80 -8.39
CA GLN A 37 -9.78 1.36 -8.26
C GLN A 37 -8.76 0.30 -7.89
N THR A 38 -9.07 -0.55 -6.91
CA THR A 38 -8.12 -1.60 -6.50
C THR A 38 -7.91 -2.62 -7.62
N LYS A 39 -8.93 -2.98 -8.38
CA LYS A 39 -8.77 -3.81 -9.57
C LYS A 39 -7.82 -3.17 -10.59
N THR A 40 -7.94 -1.86 -10.78
CA THR A 40 -7.04 -1.12 -11.69
C THR A 40 -5.60 -1.17 -11.20
N ILE A 41 -5.38 -0.98 -9.89
CA ILE A 41 -4.05 -1.03 -9.28
C ILE A 41 -3.42 -2.42 -9.47
N PHE A 42 -4.15 -3.48 -9.13
CA PHE A 42 -3.61 -4.83 -9.21
C PHE A 42 -3.45 -5.32 -10.66
N SER A 43 -4.30 -4.86 -11.59
CA SER A 43 -4.09 -5.10 -13.02
C SER A 43 -2.83 -4.38 -13.53
N TRP A 44 -2.61 -3.14 -13.09
CA TRP A 44 -1.39 -2.42 -13.41
C TRP A 44 -0.15 -3.16 -12.88
N LEU A 45 -0.24 -3.73 -11.68
CA LEU A 45 0.86 -4.45 -11.06
C LEU A 45 1.30 -5.68 -11.86
N GLU A 46 0.42 -6.26 -12.65
CA GLU A 46 0.73 -7.40 -13.52
C GLU A 46 1.51 -7.01 -14.78
N LEU A 47 1.61 -5.72 -15.09
CA LEU A 47 2.35 -5.25 -16.26
C LEU A 47 3.86 -5.39 -16.03
N PRO A 48 4.63 -5.79 -17.06
CA PRO A 48 6.07 -6.09 -16.89
C PRO A 48 6.92 -4.95 -16.35
N GLU A 49 6.55 -3.71 -16.64
CA GLU A 49 7.35 -2.54 -16.25
C GLU A 49 6.88 -1.91 -14.93
N SER A 50 5.82 -2.44 -14.34
CA SER A 50 5.33 -1.91 -13.05
C SER A 50 6.25 -2.31 -11.91
N SER A 51 6.25 -1.50 -10.87
CA SER A 51 7.01 -1.76 -9.64
C SER A 51 6.27 -1.16 -8.47
N ALA A 52 6.00 -1.97 -7.46
CA ALA A 52 5.38 -1.53 -6.23
C ALA A 52 6.10 -2.08 -5.01
N ALA A 53 5.91 -1.41 -3.89
CA ALA A 53 6.46 -1.82 -2.61
C ALA A 53 5.42 -1.64 -1.52
N THR A 54 5.47 -2.50 -0.52
CA THR A 54 4.72 -2.36 0.71
C THR A 54 5.57 -2.87 1.88
N SER A 55 5.28 -2.40 3.08
CA SER A 55 5.92 -2.91 4.28
C SER A 55 5.35 -4.29 4.64
N THR A 56 6.16 -5.15 5.24
CA THR A 56 5.67 -6.41 5.81
C THR A 56 4.67 -6.18 6.94
N ILE A 57 4.61 -4.97 7.51
CA ILE A 57 3.55 -4.56 8.44
C ILE A 57 2.17 -4.70 7.80
N THR A 58 2.06 -4.47 6.51
CA THR A 58 0.80 -4.68 5.77
C THR A 58 0.27 -6.10 5.97
N MET A 59 1.14 -7.10 5.87
CA MET A 59 0.73 -8.49 6.10
C MET A 59 0.22 -8.68 7.54
N THR A 60 0.89 -8.10 8.53
CA THR A 60 0.45 -8.15 9.92
C THR A 60 -0.96 -7.59 10.06
N GLU A 61 -1.21 -6.43 9.49
CA GLU A 61 -2.54 -5.79 9.56
C GLU A 61 -3.62 -6.61 8.86
N LEU A 62 -3.30 -7.21 7.73
CA LEU A 62 -4.25 -8.00 6.95
C LEU A 62 -4.62 -9.32 7.62
N LEU A 63 -3.70 -9.92 8.35
CA LEU A 63 -3.92 -11.23 8.97
C LEU A 63 -4.56 -11.17 10.36
N VAL A 64 -4.68 -9.99 10.97
CA VAL A 64 -5.26 -9.85 12.31
C VAL A 64 -6.67 -10.41 12.37
N MET A 65 -7.56 -10.02 11.46
CA MET A 65 -8.95 -10.47 11.48
C MET A 65 -9.11 -11.96 11.19
N PRO A 66 -8.47 -12.54 10.16
CA PRO A 66 -8.52 -13.98 9.95
C PRO A 66 -8.05 -14.79 11.18
N TYR A 67 -7.00 -14.35 11.86
CA TYR A 67 -6.54 -15.01 13.08
C TYR A 67 -7.52 -14.86 14.24
N ARG A 68 -8.11 -13.68 14.43
CA ARG A 68 -9.13 -13.46 15.46
C ARG A 68 -10.36 -14.33 15.24
N GLU A 69 -10.76 -14.52 14.00
CA GLU A 69 -11.89 -15.37 13.62
C GLU A 69 -11.53 -16.86 13.62
N ARG A 70 -10.28 -17.20 13.88
CA ARG A 70 -9.76 -18.58 13.84
C ARG A 70 -10.02 -19.25 12.50
N ASP A 71 -9.96 -18.49 11.43
CA ASP A 71 -10.17 -18.96 10.06
C ASP A 71 -8.82 -19.30 9.41
N ALA A 72 -8.33 -20.52 9.69
CA ALA A 72 -7.03 -20.98 9.20
C ALA A 72 -6.99 -21.02 7.66
N GLN A 73 -8.10 -21.33 7.01
CA GLN A 73 -8.16 -21.37 5.55
C GLN A 73 -7.99 -19.97 4.98
N LEU A 74 -8.64 -18.97 5.58
CA LEU A 74 -8.54 -17.59 5.13
C LEU A 74 -7.11 -17.05 5.34
N VAL A 75 -6.46 -17.42 6.44
CA VAL A 75 -5.04 -17.06 6.68
C VAL A 75 -4.18 -17.61 5.55
N ASP A 76 -4.34 -18.88 5.21
CA ASP A 76 -3.57 -19.52 4.13
C ASP A 76 -3.87 -18.89 2.78
N ASP A 77 -5.13 -18.59 2.49
CA ASP A 77 -5.56 -17.94 1.25
C ASP A 77 -4.93 -16.55 1.11
N PHE A 78 -4.94 -15.74 2.17
CA PHE A 78 -4.32 -14.42 2.16
C PHE A 78 -2.82 -14.51 1.97
N ASN A 79 -2.13 -15.36 2.73
CA ASN A 79 -0.69 -15.57 2.59
C ASN A 79 -0.32 -15.98 1.15
N GLY A 80 -1.03 -16.95 0.60
CA GLY A 80 -0.79 -17.43 -0.74
C GLY A 80 -1.00 -16.37 -1.81
N LEU A 81 -2.12 -15.66 -1.75
CA LEU A 81 -2.46 -14.62 -2.72
C LEU A 81 -1.50 -13.43 -2.64
N LEU A 82 -1.29 -12.92 -1.43
CA LEU A 82 -0.50 -11.70 -1.24
C LEU A 82 0.98 -11.90 -1.55
N SER A 83 1.54 -13.05 -1.21
CA SER A 83 2.96 -13.34 -1.45
C SER A 83 3.28 -13.61 -2.93
N THR A 84 2.27 -13.80 -3.78
CA THR A 84 2.46 -14.16 -5.19
C THR A 84 2.16 -13.04 -6.18
N TYR A 85 1.78 -11.85 -5.71
CA TYR A 85 1.61 -10.71 -6.62
C TYR A 85 2.91 -10.39 -7.33
N PRO A 86 2.90 -10.30 -8.68
CA PRO A 86 4.11 -9.94 -9.41
C PRO A 86 4.46 -8.47 -9.18
N ASN A 87 5.75 -8.14 -9.29
CA ASN A 87 6.26 -6.77 -9.25
C ASN A 87 5.99 -6.03 -7.92
N LEU A 88 5.67 -6.77 -6.87
CA LEU A 88 5.41 -6.23 -5.54
C LEU A 88 6.50 -6.71 -4.58
N ASP A 89 7.26 -5.77 -4.04
CA ASP A 89 8.28 -6.04 -3.03
C ASP A 89 7.70 -5.89 -1.63
N TRP A 90 7.85 -6.92 -0.82
CA TRP A 90 7.54 -6.90 0.61
C TRP A 90 8.81 -6.54 1.37
N ILE A 91 8.83 -5.35 1.98
CA ILE A 91 10.04 -4.80 2.61
C ILE A 91 9.90 -4.82 4.12
N PRO A 92 10.74 -5.59 4.84
CA PRO A 92 10.71 -5.59 6.30
C PRO A 92 11.32 -4.30 6.86
N PRO A 93 10.87 -3.84 8.04
CA PRO A 93 11.48 -2.73 8.74
C PRO A 93 12.94 -3.02 9.11
N SER A 94 13.86 -2.40 8.42
CA SER A 94 15.29 -2.44 8.73
C SER A 94 15.64 -1.37 9.78
N LEU A 95 16.88 -1.36 10.28
CA LEU A 95 17.34 -0.29 11.15
C LEU A 95 17.29 1.07 10.43
N GLU A 96 17.60 1.11 9.15
CA GLU A 96 17.52 2.33 8.35
C GLU A 96 16.08 2.84 8.24
N ILE A 97 15.13 1.95 7.95
CA ILE A 97 13.72 2.30 7.90
C ILE A 97 13.22 2.73 9.28
N ALA A 98 13.64 2.06 10.35
CA ALA A 98 13.26 2.41 11.71
C ALA A 98 13.76 3.81 12.11
N ASP A 99 14.97 4.15 11.73
CA ASP A 99 15.54 5.50 11.98
C ASP A 99 14.74 6.56 11.23
N LEU A 100 14.45 6.33 9.95
CA LEU A 100 13.66 7.26 9.14
C LEU A 100 12.23 7.40 9.71
N ALA A 101 11.63 6.32 10.15
CA ALA A 101 10.31 6.34 10.78
C ALA A 101 10.32 7.18 12.06
N ALA A 102 11.39 7.10 12.86
CA ALA A 102 11.55 7.93 14.06
C ALA A 102 11.59 9.42 13.69
N ARG A 103 12.31 9.80 12.65
CA ARG A 103 12.34 11.19 12.15
C ARG A 103 10.96 11.63 11.65
N ILE A 104 10.28 10.80 10.92
CA ILE A 104 8.93 11.09 10.43
C ILE A 104 7.96 11.31 11.59
N ARG A 105 8.03 10.49 12.62
CA ARG A 105 7.20 10.67 13.82
C ARG A 105 7.50 11.98 14.52
N ALA A 106 8.77 12.28 14.70
CA ALA A 106 9.19 13.51 15.39
C ALA A 106 8.75 14.78 14.64
N LEU A 107 8.83 14.78 13.32
CA LEU A 107 8.56 15.95 12.49
C LEU A 107 7.08 16.07 12.09
N HIS A 108 6.38 14.96 11.91
CA HIS A 108 5.05 14.96 11.32
C HIS A 108 3.97 14.35 12.21
N GLY A 109 4.33 13.74 13.34
CA GLY A 109 3.39 13.23 14.32
C GLY A 109 2.61 11.99 13.90
N LEU A 110 3.13 11.19 12.96
CA LEU A 110 2.52 9.93 12.59
C LEU A 110 2.64 8.90 13.72
N LYS A 111 1.68 7.99 13.80
CA LYS A 111 1.78 6.81 14.66
C LYS A 111 2.82 5.85 14.10
N THR A 112 3.39 4.98 14.96
CA THR A 112 4.47 4.07 14.56
C THR A 112 4.16 3.23 13.32
N PRO A 113 3.00 2.55 13.20
CA PRO A 113 2.73 1.78 11.99
C PRO A 113 2.71 2.64 10.72
N ASP A 114 2.09 3.81 10.78
CA ASP A 114 2.02 4.73 9.65
C ASP A 114 3.40 5.28 9.29
N ALA A 115 4.18 5.64 10.30
CA ALA A 115 5.54 6.13 10.09
C ALA A 115 6.43 5.06 9.44
N LEU A 116 6.28 3.80 9.82
CA LEU A 116 7.01 2.69 9.21
C LEU A 116 6.57 2.46 7.77
N GLN A 117 5.28 2.60 7.45
CA GLN A 117 4.80 2.53 6.08
C GLN A 117 5.38 3.65 5.22
N ALA A 118 5.33 4.89 5.72
CA ALA A 118 5.89 6.04 5.01
C ALA A 118 7.40 5.90 4.81
N ALA A 119 8.12 5.49 5.85
CA ALA A 119 9.57 5.28 5.79
C ALA A 119 9.95 4.20 4.78
N THR A 120 9.17 3.13 4.72
CA THR A 120 9.35 2.06 3.72
C THR A 120 9.20 2.61 2.31
N ALA A 121 8.16 3.41 2.06
CA ALA A 121 7.94 4.04 0.76
C ALA A 121 9.10 4.94 0.35
N VAL A 122 9.58 5.78 1.26
CA VAL A 122 10.72 6.67 0.99
C VAL A 122 11.99 5.87 0.72
N ASN A 123 12.28 4.90 1.57
CA ASN A 123 13.48 4.05 1.43
C ASN A 123 13.46 3.24 0.12
N ALA A 124 12.28 2.82 -0.32
CA ALA A 124 12.09 2.10 -1.59
C ALA A 124 12.11 3.03 -2.81
N GLN A 125 12.27 4.34 -2.60
CA GLN A 125 12.26 5.35 -3.66
C GLN A 125 10.95 5.39 -4.45
N ALA A 126 9.84 5.11 -3.77
CA ALA A 126 8.51 5.26 -4.36
C ALA A 126 8.22 6.75 -4.62
N THR A 127 7.66 7.05 -5.77
CA THR A 127 7.28 8.42 -6.14
C THR A 127 5.83 8.74 -5.82
N ALA A 128 5.02 7.70 -5.58
CA ALA A 128 3.64 7.85 -5.13
C ALA A 128 3.35 6.85 -4.02
N PHE A 129 2.41 7.20 -3.15
CA PHE A 129 1.92 6.35 -2.07
C PHE A 129 0.40 6.29 -2.17
N ILE A 130 -0.16 5.12 -2.38
CA ILE A 130 -1.61 4.93 -2.48
C ILE A 130 -2.16 4.49 -1.14
N THR A 131 -3.11 5.26 -0.64
CA THR A 131 -3.72 5.07 0.67
C THR A 131 -5.13 5.66 0.68
N ASN A 132 -5.84 5.48 1.76
CA ASN A 132 -7.05 6.23 2.02
C ASN A 132 -6.98 7.04 3.33
N ASP A 133 -5.78 7.16 3.90
CA ASP A 133 -5.54 7.92 5.12
C ASP A 133 -4.80 9.23 4.81
N LYS A 134 -5.45 10.35 5.12
CA LYS A 134 -4.92 11.69 4.87
C LYS A 134 -3.63 12.00 5.63
N VAL A 135 -3.31 11.25 6.68
CA VAL A 135 -2.11 11.50 7.48
C VAL A 135 -0.84 11.45 6.62
N PHE A 136 -0.83 10.64 5.58
CA PHE A 136 0.31 10.50 4.68
C PHE A 136 0.55 11.74 3.82
N GLU A 137 -0.43 12.63 3.70
CA GLU A 137 -0.23 13.92 3.01
C GLU A 137 0.76 14.84 3.73
N ARG A 138 1.08 14.56 4.99
CA ARG A 138 2.12 15.29 5.73
C ARG A 138 3.53 15.03 5.20
N ILE A 139 3.70 13.99 4.41
CA ILE A 139 5.01 13.58 3.88
C ILE A 139 5.17 14.13 2.46
N ASN A 140 6.24 14.90 2.23
CA ASN A 140 6.49 15.54 0.93
C ASN A 140 7.38 14.74 -0.01
N ALA A 141 7.95 13.62 0.46
CA ALA A 141 8.90 12.83 -0.33
C ALA A 141 8.24 12.04 -1.46
N PHE A 142 6.93 11.90 -1.44
CA PHE A 142 6.14 11.22 -2.48
C PHE A 142 4.79 11.92 -2.66
N ASP A 143 4.14 11.65 -3.78
CA ASP A 143 2.76 12.09 -4.03
C ASP A 143 1.81 11.12 -3.31
N THR A 144 0.94 11.65 -2.46
CA THR A 144 -0.07 10.82 -1.79
C THR A 144 -1.33 10.76 -2.64
N LEU A 145 -1.67 9.56 -3.07
CA LEU A 145 -2.87 9.30 -3.87
C LEU A 145 -3.94 8.71 -2.97
N LEU A 146 -4.91 9.54 -2.59
CA LEU A 146 -6.03 9.11 -1.76
C LEU A 146 -7.11 8.48 -2.63
N LEU A 147 -7.51 7.26 -2.32
CA LEU A 147 -8.55 6.56 -3.08
C LEU A 147 -9.87 7.33 -3.10
N ASP A 148 -10.23 7.99 -2.01
CA ASP A 148 -11.45 8.82 -1.93
C ASP A 148 -11.45 9.97 -2.93
N ARG A 149 -10.29 10.53 -3.24
CA ARG A 149 -10.18 11.62 -4.22
C ARG A 149 -10.17 11.15 -5.66
N LEU A 150 -10.07 9.86 -5.86
CA LEU A 150 -10.04 9.22 -7.17
C LEU A 150 -11.38 8.57 -7.54
N LEU A 151 -12.41 8.84 -6.76
CA LEU A 151 -13.77 8.34 -7.02
C LEU A 151 -14.46 9.09 -8.14
#